data_66b0e04105945592d7670e300a343747
#
_entry.id   66b0e04105945592d7670e300a343747
#
_cell.length_a   1.000
_cell.length_b   1.000
_cell.length_c   1.000
_cell.angle_alpha   90.00
_cell.angle_beta   90.00
_cell.angle_gamma   90.00
#
_symmetry.space_group_name_H-M   'P 1'
#
loop_
_entity.id
_entity.type
_entity.pdbx_description
1 polymer ?
#
loop_
_entity_poly.entity_id
_entity_poly.type
_entity_poly.pdbx_seq_one_letter_code
_entity_poly.pdbx_strand_id
1 'polypeptide(L)'
;MFDFREQAKNATVISDLMEGRDKIKVSDIVDDEVLKGEIILTDFDIINTVNDKGEAISYPVFTYKEDDSKFFNGGYVLNKIVNMWIEKFDGNVDSCREAFRASGGLAIKMSAGKTKNSHNIINVEIK
;
A
#
# COMPACT_ATOMS: atom_id res chain seq x y z
N MET A 1 18.33 -23.62 -16.50
CA MET A 1 19.04 -23.82 -15.21
C MET A 1 18.46 -22.87 -14.14
N PHE A 2 18.18 -23.39 -12.96
CA PHE A 2 17.70 -22.56 -11.85
C PHE A 2 18.85 -21.64 -11.38
N ASP A 3 18.59 -20.35 -11.33
CA ASP A 3 19.56 -19.37 -10.87
C ASP A 3 19.22 -18.91 -9.44
N PHE A 4 19.95 -19.47 -8.48
CA PHE A 4 19.76 -19.16 -7.05
C PHE A 4 19.99 -17.68 -6.74
N ARG A 5 20.96 -17.07 -7.41
CA ARG A 5 21.30 -15.67 -7.18
C ARG A 5 20.17 -14.75 -7.63
N GLU A 6 19.60 -15.02 -8.79
CA GLU A 6 18.46 -14.25 -9.31
C GLU A 6 17.23 -14.42 -8.44
N GLN A 7 16.97 -15.65 -7.99
CA GLN A 7 15.85 -15.92 -7.08
C GLN A 7 16.05 -15.23 -5.74
N ALA A 8 17.26 -15.21 -5.22
CA ALA A 8 17.58 -14.51 -3.98
C ALA A 8 17.36 -13.00 -4.12
N LYS A 9 17.75 -12.43 -5.25
CA LYS A 9 17.48 -11.01 -5.55
C LYS A 9 15.99 -10.70 -5.58
N ASN A 10 15.21 -11.56 -6.24
CA ASN A 10 13.76 -11.37 -6.33
C ASN A 10 13.08 -11.46 -4.97
N ALA A 11 13.58 -12.34 -4.10
CA ALA A 11 13.06 -12.51 -2.75
C ALA A 11 13.45 -11.36 -1.81
N THR A 12 14.57 -10.69 -2.09
CA THR A 12 15.11 -9.64 -1.23
C THR A 12 14.91 -8.23 -1.78
N VAL A 13 14.28 -8.10 -2.95
CA VAL A 13 13.97 -6.79 -3.52
C VAL A 13 13.00 -6.06 -2.59
N ILE A 14 13.48 -4.97 -2.01
CA ILE A 14 12.69 -4.08 -1.18
C ILE A 14 12.35 -2.87 -2.04
N SER A 15 11.07 -2.48 -2.06
CA SER A 15 10.66 -1.27 -2.76
C SER A 15 11.43 -0.07 -2.23
N ASP A 16 11.80 0.85 -3.12
CA ASP A 16 12.41 2.12 -2.74
C ASP A 16 11.54 2.90 -1.75
N LEU A 17 10.23 2.73 -1.85
CA LEU A 17 9.26 3.31 -0.92
C LEU A 17 9.44 2.80 0.52
N MET A 18 9.83 1.54 0.68
CA MET A 18 10.00 0.91 2.00
C MET A 18 11.37 1.21 2.61
N GLU A 19 12.34 1.57 1.78
CA GLU A 19 13.72 1.79 2.21
C GLU A 19 13.83 2.96 3.18
N GLY A 20 14.41 2.71 4.35
CA GLY A 20 14.59 3.73 5.38
C GLY A 20 13.32 4.10 6.14
N ARG A 21 12.21 3.38 5.92
CA ARG A 21 10.93 3.63 6.59
C ARG A 21 10.52 2.45 7.43
N ASP A 22 9.79 2.72 8.51
CA ASP A 22 9.25 1.70 9.40
C ASP A 22 7.83 1.33 8.98
N LYS A 23 7.55 0.02 9.01
CA LYS A 23 6.20 -0.47 8.71
C LYS A 23 5.29 -0.26 9.91
N ILE A 24 4.11 0.30 9.65
CA ILE A 24 3.05 0.43 10.65
C ILE A 24 1.79 -0.28 10.15
N LYS A 25 0.84 -0.45 11.04
CA LYS A 25 -0.48 -0.99 10.73
C LYS A 25 -1.44 0.15 10.42
N VAL A 26 -2.46 -0.13 9.60
CA VAL A 26 -3.54 0.85 9.34
C VAL A 26 -4.18 1.30 10.65
N SER A 27 -4.36 0.38 11.61
CA SER A 27 -4.92 0.72 12.93
C SER A 27 -4.12 1.81 13.66
N ASP A 28 -2.81 1.86 13.47
CA ASP A 28 -1.97 2.89 14.08
C ASP A 28 -2.34 4.29 13.57
N ILE A 29 -2.81 4.39 12.34
CA ILE A 29 -3.28 5.64 11.75
C ILE A 29 -4.71 5.95 12.20
N VAL A 30 -5.59 4.96 12.17
CA VAL A 30 -7.00 5.12 12.54
C VAL A 30 -7.14 5.50 14.01
N ASP A 31 -6.34 4.88 14.89
CA ASP A 31 -6.41 5.09 16.32
C ASP A 31 -5.57 6.28 16.81
N ASP A 32 -4.81 6.91 15.92
CA ASP A 32 -4.00 8.09 16.25
C ASP A 32 -4.92 9.26 16.61
N GLU A 33 -4.69 9.85 17.78
CA GLU A 33 -5.54 10.92 18.32
C GLU A 33 -5.48 12.21 17.49
N VAL A 34 -4.38 12.45 16.80
CA VAL A 34 -4.18 13.63 15.95
C VAL A 34 -4.72 13.41 14.57
N LEU A 35 -4.34 12.28 13.94
CA LEU A 35 -4.70 11.97 12.55
C LEU A 35 -6.17 11.55 12.41
N LYS A 36 -6.66 10.73 13.34
CA LYS A 36 -8.04 10.21 13.31
C LYS A 36 -8.38 9.54 11.98
N GLY A 37 -7.40 8.87 11.38
CA GLY A 37 -7.54 8.21 10.09
C GLY A 37 -7.44 9.13 8.88
N GLU A 38 -7.26 10.42 9.05
CA GLU A 38 -7.14 11.37 7.93
C GLU A 38 -5.68 11.58 7.55
N ILE A 39 -5.35 11.19 6.34
CA ILE A 39 -3.98 11.29 5.80
C ILE A 39 -4.03 11.68 4.32
N ILE A 40 -2.88 12.15 3.82
CA ILE A 40 -2.68 12.37 2.40
C ILE A 40 -1.65 11.36 1.91
N LEU A 41 -2.08 10.45 1.04
CA LEU A 41 -1.20 9.47 0.42
C LEU A 41 -0.27 10.20 -0.56
N THR A 42 1.02 9.93 -0.47
CA THR A 42 2.05 10.63 -1.28
C THR A 42 2.69 9.76 -2.33
N ASP A 43 2.76 8.44 -2.09
CA ASP A 43 3.32 7.48 -3.03
C ASP A 43 2.75 6.10 -2.72
N PHE A 44 2.88 5.20 -3.68
CA PHE A 44 2.54 3.79 -3.49
C PHE A 44 3.49 2.92 -4.30
N ASP A 45 3.54 1.64 -3.97
CA ASP A 45 4.21 0.63 -4.78
C ASP A 45 3.48 -0.70 -4.60
N ILE A 46 3.73 -1.62 -5.51
CA ILE A 46 3.18 -2.97 -5.43
C ILE A 46 4.29 -3.93 -5.02
N ILE A 47 4.06 -4.64 -3.93
CA ILE A 47 4.98 -5.66 -3.46
C ILE A 47 4.50 -7.02 -3.98
N ASN A 48 5.39 -7.70 -4.69
CA ASN A 48 5.16 -9.05 -5.18
C ASN A 48 5.98 -10.01 -4.33
N THR A 49 5.33 -10.97 -3.73
CA THR A 49 5.98 -11.93 -2.84
C THR A 49 5.28 -13.29 -2.92
N VAL A 50 5.74 -14.22 -2.12
CA VAL A 50 5.18 -15.56 -2.03
C VAL A 50 4.78 -15.80 -0.57
N ASN A 51 3.57 -16.29 -0.36
CA ASN A 51 3.10 -16.59 1.00
C ASN A 51 3.66 -17.92 1.51
N ASP A 52 3.33 -18.30 2.73
CA ASP A 52 3.82 -19.53 3.37
C ASP A 52 3.42 -20.80 2.61
N LYS A 53 2.38 -20.73 1.80
CA LYS A 53 1.89 -21.86 0.98
C LYS A 53 2.55 -21.93 -0.39
N GLY A 54 3.50 -21.03 -0.68
CA GLY A 54 4.16 -20.95 -1.98
C GLY A 54 3.33 -20.26 -3.07
N GLU A 55 2.24 -19.61 -2.71
CA GLU A 55 1.39 -18.90 -3.66
C GLU A 55 1.90 -17.47 -3.89
N ALA A 56 1.93 -17.04 -5.15
CA ALA A 56 2.28 -15.67 -5.49
C ALA A 56 1.20 -14.71 -5.02
N ILE A 57 1.59 -13.70 -4.26
CA ILE A 57 0.68 -12.65 -3.79
C ILE A 57 1.26 -11.28 -4.10
N SER A 58 0.39 -10.29 -4.25
CA SER A 58 0.82 -8.91 -4.39
C SER A 58 -0.11 -8.01 -3.57
N TYR A 59 0.47 -6.94 -3.04
CA TYR A 59 -0.27 -5.98 -2.24
C TYR A 59 0.35 -4.59 -2.35
N PRO A 60 -0.44 -3.52 -2.20
CA PRO A 60 0.09 -2.17 -2.23
C PRO A 60 0.62 -1.74 -0.87
N VAL A 61 1.67 -0.94 -0.90
CA VAL A 61 2.18 -0.21 0.26
C VAL A 61 2.14 1.28 -0.05
N PHE A 62 1.99 2.10 0.97
CA PHE A 62 1.80 3.54 0.83
C PHE A 62 2.66 4.33 1.79
N THR A 63 3.10 5.50 1.34
CA THR A 63 3.61 6.55 2.21
C THR A 63 2.56 7.66 2.34
N TYR A 64 2.67 8.46 3.37
CA TYR A 64 1.74 9.55 3.60
C TYR A 64 2.46 10.79 4.14
N LYS A 65 1.86 11.94 3.88
CA LYS A 65 2.49 13.24 4.15
C LYS A 65 2.71 13.50 5.63
N GLU A 66 1.82 13.04 6.48
CA GLU A 66 1.80 13.33 7.90
C GLU A 66 2.94 12.66 8.67
N ASP A 67 3.51 11.57 8.14
CA ASP A 67 4.70 10.93 8.69
C ASP A 67 5.50 10.22 7.59
N ASP A 68 6.47 10.92 7.04
CA ASP A 68 7.30 10.43 5.93
C ASP A 68 8.26 9.30 6.33
N SER A 69 8.41 9.04 7.63
CA SER A 69 9.27 7.96 8.14
C SER A 69 8.58 6.60 8.18
N LYS A 70 7.32 6.53 7.79
CA LYS A 70 6.46 5.34 7.90
C LYS A 70 5.88 4.94 6.57
N PHE A 71 5.56 3.64 6.45
CA PHE A 71 4.74 3.12 5.36
C PHE A 71 3.77 2.07 5.90
N PHE A 72 2.71 1.78 5.13
CA PHE A 72 1.72 0.80 5.55
C PHE A 72 1.13 0.05 4.36
N ASN A 73 0.60 -1.15 4.63
CA ASN A 73 -0.17 -1.93 3.67
C ASN A 73 -1.63 -1.46 3.75
N GLY A 74 -2.18 -1.02 2.63
CA GLY A 74 -3.46 -0.35 2.60
C GLY A 74 -4.71 -1.23 2.78
N GLY A 75 -4.56 -2.55 2.74
CA GLY A 75 -5.69 -3.47 2.86
C GLY A 75 -6.56 -3.55 1.60
N TYR A 76 -7.72 -4.19 1.73
CA TYR A 76 -8.56 -4.58 0.59
C TYR A 76 -9.06 -3.40 -0.25
N VAL A 77 -9.60 -2.36 0.39
CA VAL A 77 -10.21 -1.24 -0.35
C VAL A 77 -9.15 -0.46 -1.13
N LEU A 78 -8.05 -0.12 -0.47
CA LEU A 78 -6.96 0.60 -1.14
C LEU A 78 -6.30 -0.25 -2.22
N ASN A 79 -6.18 -1.55 -2.00
CA ASN A 79 -5.67 -2.47 -3.01
C ASN A 79 -6.54 -2.42 -4.28
N LYS A 80 -7.85 -2.45 -4.11
CA LYS A 80 -8.81 -2.36 -5.22
C LYS A 80 -8.67 -1.05 -5.98
N ILE A 81 -8.55 0.07 -5.26
CA ILE A 81 -8.38 1.40 -5.86
C ILE A 81 -7.09 1.47 -6.69
N VAL A 82 -5.98 1.01 -6.13
CA VAL A 82 -4.68 1.02 -6.81
C VAL A 82 -4.71 0.15 -8.07
N ASN A 83 -5.32 -1.02 -7.99
CA ASN A 83 -5.43 -1.90 -9.16
C ASN A 83 -6.24 -1.25 -10.29
N MET A 84 -7.29 -0.49 -9.95
CA MET A 84 -8.05 0.29 -10.94
C MET A 84 -7.17 1.34 -11.61
N TRP A 85 -6.35 2.04 -10.84
CA TRP A 85 -5.42 3.04 -11.40
C TRP A 85 -4.41 2.40 -12.34
N ILE A 86 -3.78 1.31 -11.91
CA ILE A 86 -2.75 0.61 -12.70
C ILE A 86 -3.35 0.11 -14.01
N GLU A 87 -4.58 -0.37 -14.00
CA GLU A 87 -5.29 -0.80 -15.20
C GLU A 87 -5.42 0.34 -16.21
N LYS A 88 -5.68 1.56 -15.74
CA LYS A 88 -5.74 2.75 -16.60
C LYS A 88 -4.39 3.13 -17.21
N PHE A 89 -3.30 2.62 -16.64
CA PHE A 89 -1.95 2.79 -17.16
C PHE A 89 -1.45 1.53 -17.88
N ASP A 90 -2.36 0.71 -18.40
CA ASP A 90 -2.06 -0.53 -19.14
C ASP A 90 -1.18 -1.51 -18.34
N GLY A 91 -1.34 -1.55 -17.04
CA GLY A 91 -0.57 -2.41 -16.15
C GLY A 91 0.81 -1.89 -15.78
N ASN A 92 1.17 -0.69 -16.21
CA ASN A 92 2.48 -0.11 -15.92
C ASN A 92 2.49 0.60 -14.57
N VAL A 93 3.00 -0.10 -13.55
CA VAL A 93 3.06 0.41 -12.17
C VAL A 93 3.90 1.67 -12.06
N ASP A 94 5.07 1.68 -12.71
CA ASP A 94 6.00 2.82 -12.61
C ASP A 94 5.41 4.09 -13.19
N SER A 95 4.75 4.00 -14.33
CA SER A 95 4.06 5.16 -14.93
C SER A 95 2.92 5.66 -14.06
N CYS A 96 2.17 4.74 -13.45
CA CYS A 96 1.08 5.08 -12.54
C CYS A 96 1.61 5.78 -11.28
N ARG A 97 2.68 5.27 -10.67
CA ARG A 97 3.34 5.89 -9.52
C ARG A 97 3.81 7.31 -9.82
N GLU A 98 4.46 7.47 -10.97
CA GLU A 98 4.98 8.78 -11.38
C GLU A 98 3.85 9.79 -11.53
N ALA A 99 2.75 9.41 -12.20
CA ALA A 99 1.58 10.26 -12.33
C ALA A 99 0.94 10.59 -10.98
N PHE A 100 0.88 9.62 -10.08
CA PHE A 100 0.34 9.81 -8.74
C PHE A 100 1.15 10.82 -7.93
N ARG A 101 2.48 10.67 -7.93
CA ARG A 101 3.38 11.61 -7.25
C ARG A 101 3.24 13.03 -7.83
N ALA A 102 3.16 13.13 -9.16
CA ALA A 102 3.00 14.41 -9.84
C ALA A 102 1.66 15.09 -9.53
N SER A 103 0.63 14.31 -9.19
CA SER A 103 -0.70 14.85 -8.85
C SER A 103 -0.76 15.50 -7.46
N GLY A 104 0.26 15.29 -6.62
CA GLY A 104 0.27 15.77 -5.24
C GLY A 104 -0.33 14.79 -4.24
N GLY A 105 -0.73 13.61 -4.69
CA GLY A 105 -1.26 12.56 -3.82
C GLY A 105 -2.77 12.54 -3.71
N LEU A 106 -3.26 11.83 -2.70
CA LEU A 106 -4.71 11.64 -2.49
C LEU A 106 -5.05 11.74 -1.00
N ALA A 107 -5.91 12.68 -0.66
CA ALA A 107 -6.43 12.80 0.70
C ALA A 107 -7.52 11.76 0.94
N ILE A 108 -7.38 11.00 2.02
CA ILE A 108 -8.35 9.97 2.41
C ILE A 108 -8.63 10.03 3.91
N LYS A 109 -9.73 9.41 4.30
CA LYS A 109 -10.03 9.12 5.71
C LYS A 109 -10.31 7.63 5.84
N MET A 110 -9.59 6.99 6.73
CA MET A 110 -9.79 5.58 7.06
C MET A 110 -10.48 5.46 8.41
N SER A 111 -11.38 4.50 8.54
CA SER A 111 -12.09 4.23 9.79
C SER A 111 -12.32 2.74 9.94
N ALA A 112 -12.34 2.29 11.20
CA ALA A 112 -12.65 0.91 11.50
C ALA A 112 -14.17 0.68 11.36
N GLY A 113 -14.51 -0.46 10.80
CA GLY A 113 -15.91 -0.88 10.65
C GLY A 113 -16.01 -2.40 10.72
N LYS A 114 -17.23 -2.90 10.53
CA LYS A 114 -17.48 -4.33 10.49
C LYS A 114 -18.36 -4.67 9.30
N THR A 115 -18.10 -5.81 8.68
CA THR A 115 -18.96 -6.38 7.66
C THR A 115 -20.21 -7.00 8.30
N LYS A 116 -21.18 -7.44 7.48
CA LYS A 116 -22.39 -8.13 7.94
C LYS A 116 -22.08 -9.37 8.77
N ASN A 117 -20.94 -10.02 8.54
CA ASN A 117 -20.50 -11.20 9.27
C ASN A 117 -19.59 -10.87 10.45
N SER A 118 -19.61 -9.63 10.92
CA SER A 118 -18.79 -9.12 12.04
C SER A 118 -17.29 -9.22 11.84
N HIS A 119 -16.82 -9.31 10.59
CA HIS A 119 -15.40 -9.22 10.28
C HIS A 119 -14.94 -7.77 10.32
N ASN A 120 -13.76 -7.53 10.88
CA ASN A 120 -13.16 -6.21 10.90
C ASN A 120 -12.78 -5.77 9.49
N ILE A 121 -13.13 -4.55 9.14
CA ILE A 121 -12.80 -3.94 7.84
C ILE A 121 -12.35 -2.50 8.06
N ILE A 122 -11.50 -2.01 7.18
CA ILE A 122 -11.13 -0.60 7.15
C ILE A 122 -11.92 0.07 6.03
N ASN A 123 -12.75 1.03 6.40
CA ASN A 123 -13.47 1.86 5.45
C ASN A 123 -12.55 2.98 4.97
N VAL A 124 -12.62 3.30 3.68
CA VAL A 124 -11.82 4.37 3.07
C VAL A 124 -12.77 5.36 2.42
N GLU A 125 -12.71 6.61 2.87
CA GLU A 125 -13.45 7.72 2.29
C GLU A 125 -12.46 8.58 1.51
N ILE A 126 -12.77 8.88 0.26
CA ILE A 126 -11.98 9.78 -0.57
C ILE A 126 -12.38 11.21 -0.26
N LYS A 127 -11.43 12.02 0.06
CA LYS A 127 -11.66 13.45 0.40
C LYS A 127 -11.65 14.36 -0.82
#